data_6cef0a65ceaf040871cd1c228919f143
#
_entry.id   6cef0a65ceaf040871cd1c228919f143
#
_cell.length_a   1.000
_cell.length_b   1.000
_cell.length_c   1.000
_cell.angle_alpha   90.00
_cell.angle_beta   90.00
_cell.angle_gamma   90.00
#
_symmetry.space_group_name_H-M   'P 1'
#
loop_
_entity.id
_entity.type
_entity.pdbx_description
1 polymer ?
#
loop_
_entity_poly.entity_id
_entity_poly.type
_entity_poly.pdbx_seq_one_letter_code
_entity_poly.pdbx_strand_id
1 'polypeptide(L)'
;EKAGEWGKATWLGEWARTSELDGFFVFESVLAEGQWQRGPLALQYRFESTERPEEERVSPYRSARPHLENSILGITRWATHTFGIALDLPFGTGSPSAAVLFEATRGGIRASRAGAFDLAATYGADRFLELSIGFRLRWGSADHVMGKYGIARPAVLHH
;
A
#
# COMPACT_ATOMS: atom_id res chain seq x y z
N GLU A 1 22.13 -14.53 14.85
CA GLU A 1 21.05 -14.10 15.76
C GLU A 1 19.95 -15.15 15.72
N LYS A 2 19.76 -15.90 16.81
CA LYS A 2 18.69 -16.91 16.90
C LYS A 2 17.37 -16.14 16.90
N ALA A 3 16.62 -16.23 15.81
CA ALA A 3 15.22 -15.82 15.82
C ALA A 3 14.55 -16.55 16.99
N GLY A 4 13.98 -15.78 17.93
CA GLY A 4 13.30 -16.36 19.06
C GLY A 4 12.19 -17.31 18.61
N GLU A 5 11.74 -18.22 19.47
CA GLU A 5 10.70 -19.22 19.16
C GLU A 5 9.40 -18.64 18.56
N TRP A 6 9.18 -17.34 18.74
CA TRP A 6 7.97 -16.60 18.31
C TRP A 6 8.05 -15.98 16.90
N GLY A 7 9.20 -16.08 16.21
CA GLY A 7 9.42 -15.45 14.91
C GLY A 7 9.85 -13.99 15.03
N LYS A 8 9.86 -13.29 13.89
CA LYS A 8 10.23 -11.86 13.77
C LYS A 8 9.03 -11.03 13.35
N ALA A 9 8.74 -9.97 14.10
CA ALA A 9 7.71 -9.00 13.75
C ALA A 9 8.34 -7.63 13.47
N THR A 10 7.80 -6.92 12.47
CA THR A 10 8.15 -5.54 12.14
C THR A 10 6.87 -4.73 11.94
N TRP A 11 6.89 -3.45 12.33
CA TRP A 11 5.76 -2.54 12.22
C TRP A 11 6.23 -1.21 11.64
N LEU A 12 5.38 -0.61 10.84
CA LEU A 12 5.54 0.74 10.30
C LEU A 12 4.22 1.49 10.51
N GLY A 13 4.33 2.76 10.90
CA GLY A 13 3.21 3.68 10.91
C GLY A 13 3.64 4.99 10.26
N GLU A 14 2.80 5.54 9.42
CA GLU A 14 3.02 6.81 8.76
C GLU A 14 1.74 7.63 8.80
N TRP A 15 1.88 8.93 9.04
CA TRP A 15 0.83 9.92 8.86
C TRP A 15 1.39 11.06 8.02
N ALA A 16 0.65 11.46 7.02
CA ALA A 16 1.02 12.57 6.16
C ALA A 16 -0.15 13.54 6.02
N ARG A 17 0.18 14.82 5.92
CA ARG A 17 -0.76 15.89 5.64
C ARG A 17 -0.19 16.75 4.53
N THR A 18 -0.94 16.86 3.45
CA THR A 18 -0.60 17.73 2.31
C THR A 18 -1.52 18.93 2.31
N SER A 19 -0.96 20.11 2.14
CA SER A 19 -1.70 21.36 2.03
C SER A 19 -1.35 22.01 0.71
N GLU A 20 -2.35 22.31 -0.10
CA GLU A 20 -2.22 22.93 -1.41
C GLU A 20 -2.99 24.25 -1.45
N LEU A 21 -2.57 25.16 -2.35
CA LEU A 21 -3.19 26.49 -2.53
C LEU A 21 -3.39 27.25 -1.20
N ASP A 22 -2.30 27.44 -0.45
CA ASP A 22 -2.28 28.17 0.84
C ASP A 22 -3.28 27.61 1.88
N GLY A 23 -3.51 26.30 1.85
CA GLY A 23 -4.39 25.64 2.81
C GLY A 23 -5.85 25.49 2.34
N PHE A 24 -6.16 25.90 1.12
CA PHE A 24 -7.50 25.70 0.58
C PHE A 24 -7.84 24.23 0.42
N PHE A 25 -6.87 23.41 -0.02
CA PHE A 25 -6.97 21.97 -0.05
C PHE A 25 -6.02 21.35 0.98
N VAL A 26 -6.57 20.54 1.87
CA VAL A 26 -5.82 19.79 2.85
C VAL A 26 -6.24 18.34 2.73
N PHE A 27 -5.28 17.45 2.53
CA PHE A 27 -5.48 16.00 2.42
C PHE A 27 -4.71 15.31 3.52
N GLU A 28 -5.28 14.28 4.08
CA GLU A 28 -4.66 13.47 5.11
C GLU A 28 -4.55 12.02 4.65
N SER A 29 -3.43 11.40 4.98
CA SER A 29 -3.22 9.97 4.80
C SER A 29 -2.64 9.34 6.05
N VAL A 30 -3.05 8.10 6.30
CA VAL A 30 -2.56 7.26 7.38
C VAL A 30 -2.22 5.90 6.80
N LEU A 31 -1.04 5.40 7.12
CA LEU A 31 -0.58 4.06 6.80
C LEU A 31 -0.18 3.35 8.10
N ALA A 32 -0.64 2.13 8.27
CA ALA A 32 -0.13 1.22 9.29
C ALA A 32 0.14 -0.14 8.64
N GLU A 33 1.36 -0.63 8.80
CA GLU A 33 1.78 -1.90 8.21
C GLU A 33 2.43 -2.77 9.29
N GLY A 34 2.13 -4.06 9.26
CA GLY A 34 2.75 -5.06 10.11
C GLY A 34 3.13 -6.29 9.32
N GLN A 35 4.28 -6.85 9.63
CA GLN A 35 4.74 -8.11 9.08
C GLN A 35 5.22 -9.02 10.22
N TRP A 36 4.84 -10.29 10.16
CA TRP A 36 5.35 -11.32 11.03
C TRP A 36 5.88 -12.48 10.18
N GLN A 37 7.05 -12.99 10.53
CA GLN A 37 7.72 -14.08 9.83
C GLN A 37 8.19 -15.15 10.80
N ARG A 38 7.85 -16.41 10.50
CA ARG A 38 8.33 -17.59 11.23
C ARG A 38 8.64 -18.72 10.27
N GLY A 39 9.92 -19.09 10.18
CA GLY A 39 10.37 -20.06 9.19
C GLY A 39 9.98 -19.66 7.76
N PRO A 40 9.36 -20.55 6.99
CA PRO A 40 8.96 -20.25 5.61
C PRO A 40 7.70 -19.37 5.50
N LEU A 41 6.95 -19.17 6.58
CA LEU A 41 5.70 -18.45 6.60
C LEU A 41 5.94 -16.98 6.94
N ALA A 42 5.40 -16.07 6.10
CA ALA A 42 5.27 -14.66 6.41
C ALA A 42 3.80 -14.24 6.30
N LEU A 43 3.34 -13.50 7.31
CA LEU A 43 2.04 -12.84 7.33
C LEU A 43 2.26 -11.35 7.26
N GLN A 44 1.43 -10.64 6.51
CA GLN A 44 1.46 -9.19 6.42
C GLN A 44 0.06 -8.62 6.53
N TYR A 45 -0.02 -7.46 7.16
CA TYR A 45 -1.24 -6.67 7.22
C TYR A 45 -0.90 -5.21 6.94
N ARG A 46 -1.74 -4.56 6.14
CA ARG A 46 -1.63 -3.14 5.83
C ARG A 46 -3.00 -2.49 5.93
N PHE A 47 -3.04 -1.41 6.67
CA PHE A 47 -4.15 -0.47 6.67
C PHE A 47 -3.69 0.82 6.00
N GLU A 48 -4.51 1.35 5.11
CA GLU A 48 -4.28 2.64 4.47
C GLU A 48 -5.57 3.43 4.44
N SER A 49 -5.50 4.70 4.82
CA SER A 49 -6.61 5.64 4.69
C SER A 49 -6.07 6.91 4.06
N THR A 50 -6.57 7.25 2.87
CA THR A 50 -6.06 8.38 2.07
C THR A 50 -7.21 9.24 1.58
N GLU A 51 -7.11 10.55 1.79
CA GLU A 51 -7.96 11.54 1.14
C GLU A 51 -7.36 11.92 -0.20
N ARG A 52 -8.23 12.07 -1.20
CA ARG A 52 -7.82 12.54 -2.52
C ARG A 52 -8.91 13.39 -3.15
N PRO A 53 -8.54 14.40 -3.98
CA PRO A 53 -9.49 15.12 -4.79
C PRO A 53 -10.02 14.21 -5.89
N GLU A 54 -11.31 14.30 -6.16
CA GLU A 54 -11.93 13.75 -7.35
C GLU A 54 -12.03 14.87 -8.37
N GLU A 55 -11.37 14.68 -9.49
CA GLU A 55 -11.20 15.71 -10.49
C GLU A 55 -11.85 15.31 -11.82
N GLU A 56 -12.61 16.20 -12.40
CA GLU A 56 -13.05 16.07 -13.78
C GLU A 56 -12.07 16.78 -14.70
N ARG A 57 -11.57 16.07 -15.68
CA ARG A 57 -10.66 16.63 -16.65
C ARG A 57 -11.43 17.52 -17.64
N VAL A 58 -11.26 18.83 -17.50
CA VAL A 58 -11.91 19.82 -18.37
C VAL A 58 -11.22 19.96 -19.72
N SER A 59 -9.92 19.64 -19.80
CA SER A 59 -9.14 19.73 -21.04
C SER A 59 -8.52 18.38 -21.41
N PRO A 60 -8.58 17.95 -22.68
CA PRO A 60 -7.93 16.73 -23.14
C PRO A 60 -6.40 16.83 -23.21
N TYR A 61 -5.84 18.02 -23.09
CA TYR A 61 -4.40 18.25 -23.24
C TYR A 61 -3.69 18.22 -21.87
N ARG A 62 -2.46 17.72 -21.90
CA ARG A 62 -1.63 17.61 -20.71
C ARG A 62 -1.19 19.00 -20.24
N SER A 63 -1.63 19.40 -19.08
CA SER A 63 -1.12 20.56 -18.37
C SER A 63 0.05 20.17 -17.46
N ALA A 64 1.01 21.09 -17.29
CA ALA A 64 2.04 20.99 -16.27
C ALA A 64 1.46 21.22 -14.85
N ARG A 65 0.22 21.72 -14.74
CA ARG A 65 -0.49 22.00 -13.49
C ARG A 65 -1.91 21.46 -13.55
N PRO A 66 -2.11 20.14 -13.60
CA PRO A 66 -3.42 19.54 -13.82
C PRO A 66 -4.47 19.99 -12.79
N HIS A 67 -4.08 20.22 -11.53
CA HIS A 67 -5.01 20.65 -10.47
C HIS A 67 -5.60 22.06 -10.66
N LEU A 68 -4.98 22.90 -11.47
CA LEU A 68 -5.50 24.25 -11.75
C LEU A 68 -6.46 24.28 -12.94
N GLU A 69 -6.46 23.24 -13.76
CA GLU A 69 -7.26 23.15 -15.00
C GLU A 69 -8.42 22.17 -14.87
N ASN A 70 -8.45 21.38 -13.82
CA ASN A 70 -9.51 20.41 -13.57
C ASN A 70 -10.55 20.98 -12.61
N SER A 71 -11.82 20.64 -12.84
CA SER A 71 -12.86 20.91 -11.86
C SER A 71 -12.80 19.90 -10.74
N ILE A 72 -12.68 20.35 -9.49
CA ILE A 72 -12.74 19.47 -8.33
C ILE A 72 -14.21 19.20 -8.00
N LEU A 73 -14.61 17.95 -8.15
CA LEU A 73 -15.98 17.49 -7.89
C LEU A 73 -16.24 17.25 -6.41
N GLY A 74 -15.18 16.95 -5.65
CA GLY A 74 -15.25 16.67 -4.22
C GLY A 74 -13.98 16.03 -3.70
N ILE A 75 -14.00 15.69 -2.43
CA ILE A 75 -12.90 14.95 -1.77
C ILE A 75 -13.45 13.63 -1.27
N THR A 76 -12.79 12.55 -1.64
CA THR A 76 -13.10 11.20 -1.16
C THR A 76 -12.03 10.72 -0.19
N ARG A 77 -12.44 9.85 0.74
CA ARG A 77 -11.54 9.08 1.60
C ARG A 77 -11.64 7.62 1.24
N TRP A 78 -10.53 7.07 0.86
CA TRP A 78 -10.34 5.66 0.59
C TRP A 78 -9.75 5.00 1.83
N ALA A 79 -10.37 3.93 2.28
CA ALA A 79 -9.84 3.12 3.38
C ALA A 79 -9.72 1.67 2.93
N THR A 80 -8.50 1.12 3.02
CA THR A 80 -8.20 -0.24 2.59
C THR A 80 -7.56 -1.05 3.70
N HIS A 81 -7.89 -2.32 3.75
CA HIS A 81 -7.28 -3.32 4.61
C HIS A 81 -6.76 -4.43 3.69
N THR A 82 -5.45 -4.61 3.68
CA THR A 82 -4.80 -5.67 2.91
C THR A 82 -4.21 -6.68 3.86
N PHE A 83 -4.54 -7.94 3.67
CA PHE A 83 -3.97 -9.08 4.37
C PHE A 83 -3.24 -9.96 3.37
N GLY A 84 -2.00 -10.30 3.66
CA GLY A 84 -1.14 -11.10 2.80
C GLY A 84 -0.51 -12.28 3.53
N ILE A 85 -0.35 -13.38 2.80
CA ILE A 85 0.38 -14.57 3.22
C ILE A 85 1.44 -14.86 2.17
N ALA A 86 2.67 -15.10 2.61
CA ALA A 86 3.73 -15.61 1.75
C ALA A 86 4.29 -16.90 2.33
N LEU A 87 4.48 -17.89 1.48
CA LEU A 87 5.09 -19.18 1.83
C LEU A 87 6.35 -19.38 1.00
N ASP A 88 7.50 -19.36 1.65
CA ASP A 88 8.77 -19.68 1.01
C ASP A 88 8.84 -21.18 0.70
N LEU A 89 9.15 -21.49 -0.55
CA LEU A 89 9.29 -22.87 -1.02
C LEU A 89 10.73 -23.34 -0.85
N PRO A 90 10.94 -24.56 -0.34
CA PRO A 90 12.28 -25.11 -0.16
C PRO A 90 12.86 -25.62 -1.49
N PHE A 91 13.60 -24.78 -2.20
CA PHE A 91 14.36 -25.18 -3.38
C PHE A 91 15.84 -25.44 -3.06
N GLY A 92 16.10 -26.42 -2.20
CA GLY A 92 17.48 -26.78 -1.83
C GLY A 92 18.24 -25.72 -1.03
N THR A 93 19.51 -25.98 -0.79
CA THR A 93 20.44 -25.06 -0.12
C THR A 93 21.12 -24.19 -1.17
N GLY A 94 20.64 -22.97 -1.38
CA GLY A 94 21.24 -22.02 -2.33
C GLY A 94 20.20 -21.17 -3.08
N SER A 95 20.68 -20.29 -3.92
CA SER A 95 19.84 -19.54 -4.88
C SER A 95 19.52 -20.40 -6.11
N PRO A 96 18.29 -20.36 -6.66
CA PRO A 96 17.22 -19.42 -6.39
C PRO A 96 16.31 -19.82 -5.20
N SER A 97 15.63 -18.84 -4.61
CA SER A 97 14.50 -19.07 -3.69
C SER A 97 13.20 -18.63 -4.34
N ALA A 98 12.12 -19.31 -4.01
CA ALA A 98 10.78 -18.95 -4.49
C ALA A 98 9.81 -18.82 -3.32
N ALA A 99 8.75 -18.06 -3.52
CA ALA A 99 7.63 -17.98 -2.59
C ALA A 99 6.30 -17.88 -3.34
N VAL A 100 5.27 -18.53 -2.80
CA VAL A 100 3.88 -18.30 -3.21
C VAL A 100 3.31 -17.19 -2.33
N LEU A 101 2.58 -16.28 -2.96
CA LEU A 101 1.94 -15.15 -2.30
C LEU A 101 0.43 -15.21 -2.53
N PHE A 102 -0.32 -14.96 -1.48
CA PHE A 102 -1.75 -14.74 -1.51
C PHE A 102 -2.06 -13.42 -0.83
N GLU A 103 -2.96 -12.63 -1.40
CA GLU A 103 -3.34 -11.34 -0.84
C GLU A 103 -4.83 -11.10 -1.03
N ALA A 104 -5.46 -10.56 0.02
CA ALA A 104 -6.84 -10.12 0.02
C ALA A 104 -6.91 -8.67 0.47
N THR A 105 -7.48 -7.81 -0.37
CA THR A 105 -7.71 -6.39 -0.06
C THR A 105 -9.19 -6.11 -0.02
N ARG A 106 -9.66 -5.58 1.10
CA ARG A 106 -11.01 -5.03 1.25
C ARG A 106 -10.91 -3.52 1.38
N GLY A 107 -11.65 -2.80 0.56
CA GLY A 107 -11.68 -1.35 0.59
C GLY A 107 -13.08 -0.77 0.65
N GLY A 108 -13.14 0.48 1.09
CA GLY A 108 -14.33 1.31 1.07
C GLY A 108 -13.97 2.74 0.68
N ILE A 109 -14.93 3.41 0.02
CA ILE A 109 -14.83 4.78 -0.45
C ILE A 109 -15.99 5.55 0.18
N ARG A 110 -15.70 6.75 0.68
CA ARG A 110 -16.72 7.66 1.19
C ARG A 110 -16.42 9.10 0.80
N ALA A 111 -17.44 9.93 0.65
CA ALA A 111 -17.24 11.36 0.56
C ALA A 111 -16.65 11.87 1.88
N SER A 112 -15.54 12.59 1.84
CA SER A 112 -14.89 13.16 3.02
C SER A 112 -15.40 14.58 3.29
N ARG A 113 -15.70 15.33 2.24
CA ARG A 113 -16.22 16.68 2.34
C ARG A 113 -17.37 16.88 1.35
N ALA A 114 -18.28 17.78 1.70
CA ALA A 114 -19.43 18.10 0.87
C ALA A 114 -18.98 18.58 -0.52
N GLY A 115 -19.56 17.97 -1.54
CA GLY A 115 -19.38 18.28 -2.96
C GLY A 115 -20.53 17.69 -3.74
N ALA A 116 -20.62 18.04 -5.01
CA ALA A 116 -21.63 17.51 -5.93
C ALA A 116 -21.29 16.10 -6.45
N PHE A 117 -20.35 15.40 -5.80
CA PHE A 117 -19.82 14.12 -6.24
C PHE A 117 -20.69 12.96 -5.77
N ASP A 118 -21.24 12.21 -6.70
CA ASP A 118 -21.98 10.98 -6.45
C ASP A 118 -21.05 9.77 -6.61
N LEU A 119 -20.69 9.15 -5.50
CA LEU A 119 -19.85 7.94 -5.45
C LEU A 119 -20.44 6.78 -6.24
N ALA A 120 -21.76 6.57 -6.12
CA ALA A 120 -22.43 5.45 -6.76
C ALA A 120 -22.48 5.64 -8.30
N ALA A 121 -22.70 6.85 -8.76
CA ALA A 121 -22.69 7.17 -10.20
C ALA A 121 -21.28 7.04 -10.80
N THR A 122 -20.23 7.37 -10.04
CA THR A 122 -18.86 7.39 -10.56
C THR A 122 -18.19 6.03 -10.49
N TYR A 123 -18.32 5.33 -9.36
CA TYR A 123 -17.60 4.07 -9.11
C TYR A 123 -18.48 2.83 -9.19
N GLY A 124 -19.79 2.99 -9.26
CA GLY A 124 -20.75 1.89 -9.25
C GLY A 124 -20.89 1.18 -7.91
N ALA A 125 -19.95 1.38 -6.99
CA ALA A 125 -19.96 0.82 -5.65
C ALA A 125 -19.11 1.67 -4.69
N ASP A 126 -19.45 1.62 -3.41
CA ASP A 126 -18.69 2.23 -2.31
C ASP A 126 -17.73 1.27 -1.59
N ARG A 127 -17.72 0.00 -2.01
CA ARG A 127 -16.90 -1.07 -1.43
C ARG A 127 -16.36 -1.98 -2.51
N PHE A 128 -15.20 -2.54 -2.27
CA PHE A 128 -14.59 -3.54 -3.14
C PHE A 128 -13.84 -4.61 -2.35
N LEU A 129 -13.68 -5.76 -2.99
CA LEU A 129 -12.83 -6.86 -2.54
C LEU A 129 -11.96 -7.29 -3.71
N GLU A 130 -10.66 -7.33 -3.47
CA GLU A 130 -9.67 -7.81 -4.43
C GLU A 130 -8.96 -9.02 -3.83
N LEU A 131 -8.79 -10.06 -4.63
CA LEU A 131 -8.03 -11.26 -4.28
C LEU A 131 -6.93 -11.43 -5.32
N SER A 132 -5.71 -11.64 -4.87
CA SER A 132 -4.58 -11.90 -5.74
C SER A 132 -3.78 -13.12 -5.28
N ILE A 133 -3.24 -13.85 -6.25
CA ILE A 133 -2.27 -14.90 -6.05
C ILE A 133 -1.07 -14.64 -6.95
N GLY A 134 0.13 -14.88 -6.44
CA GLY A 134 1.35 -14.66 -7.17
C GLY A 134 2.47 -15.55 -6.69
N PHE A 135 3.60 -15.47 -7.38
CA PHE A 135 4.82 -16.07 -6.90
C PHE A 135 5.99 -15.12 -7.10
N ARG A 136 6.99 -15.26 -6.25
CA ARG A 136 8.21 -14.47 -6.27
C ARG A 136 9.40 -15.40 -6.40
N LEU A 137 10.27 -15.11 -7.38
CA LEU A 137 11.55 -15.77 -7.56
C LEU A 137 12.65 -14.79 -7.18
N ARG A 138 13.69 -15.27 -6.50
CA ARG A 138 14.87 -14.48 -6.15
C ARG A 138 16.12 -15.23 -6.61
N TRP A 139 17.03 -14.49 -7.23
CA TRP A 139 18.34 -14.97 -7.64
C TRP A 139 19.42 -14.10 -6.99
N GLY A 140 20.54 -14.70 -6.58
CA GLY A 140 21.67 -14.01 -5.98
C GLY A 140 21.65 -13.95 -4.44
N SER A 141 22.67 -13.29 -3.88
CA SER A 141 22.76 -13.07 -2.44
C SER A 141 21.71 -12.05 -1.95
N ALA A 142 21.04 -12.39 -0.86
CA ALA A 142 19.90 -11.64 -0.36
C ALA A 142 20.26 -10.41 0.50
N ASP A 143 21.38 -9.74 0.22
CA ASP A 143 21.86 -8.65 1.08
C ASP A 143 21.00 -7.38 1.04
N HIS A 144 20.13 -7.23 0.03
CA HIS A 144 19.17 -6.13 -0.06
C HIS A 144 17.75 -6.64 -0.28
N VAL A 145 17.04 -6.93 0.79
CA VAL A 145 15.61 -7.21 0.73
C VAL A 145 14.86 -5.89 0.92
N MET A 146 14.44 -5.27 -0.17
CA MET A 146 13.35 -4.29 -0.10
C MET A 146 12.06 -5.06 0.23
N GLY A 147 11.36 -4.65 1.27
CA GLY A 147 10.00 -5.12 1.53
C GLY A 147 9.09 -4.84 0.33
N LYS A 148 7.94 -5.50 0.23
CA LYS A 148 6.97 -5.30 -0.85
C LYS A 148 6.60 -3.80 -1.03
N TYR A 149 6.70 -3.04 0.05
CA TYR A 149 6.34 -1.62 0.12
C TYR A 149 7.53 -0.69 0.39
N GLY A 150 8.74 -1.10 0.06
CA GLY A 150 9.92 -0.22 0.13
C GLY A 150 10.62 -0.13 1.49
N ILE A 151 10.26 -0.96 2.47
CA ILE A 151 10.99 -1.02 3.74
C ILE A 151 12.34 -1.69 3.49
N ALA A 152 13.41 -0.89 3.38
CA ALA A 152 14.77 -1.39 3.31
C ALA A 152 15.19 -1.91 4.69
N ARG A 153 15.77 -3.12 4.76
CA ARG A 153 16.48 -3.56 5.97
C ARG A 153 17.74 -2.70 6.10
N PRO A 154 18.06 -2.16 7.28
CA PRO A 154 19.33 -1.49 7.46
C PRO A 154 20.46 -2.48 7.18
N ALA A 155 21.43 -2.05 6.36
CA ALA A 155 22.64 -2.81 6.12
C ALA A 155 23.36 -3.00 7.45
N VAL A 156 23.60 -4.25 7.85
CA VAL A 156 24.46 -4.56 9.00
C VAL A 156 25.88 -4.33 8.53
N LEU A 157 26.47 -3.18 8.89
CA LEU A 157 27.89 -2.93 8.72
C LEU A 157 28.64 -3.90 9.64
N HIS A 158 29.23 -4.93 9.07
CA HIS A 158 30.23 -5.73 9.75
C HIS A 158 31.54 -4.91 9.75
N HIS A 159 31.92 -4.43 10.92
CA HIS A 159 33.26 -3.96 11.25
C HIS A 159 34.13 -5.14 11.69
#